data_83b82232c3caaef483532cb641b5253d
#
_entry.id   83b82232c3caaef483532cb641b5253d
#
_cell.length_a   1.000
_cell.length_b   1.000
_cell.length_c   1.000
_cell.angle_alpha   90.00
_cell.angle_beta   90.00
_cell.angle_gamma   90.00
#
_symmetry.space_group_name_H-M   'P 1'
#
loop_
_entity.id
_entity.type
_entity.pdbx_description
1 polymer ?
#
loop_
_entity_poly.entity_id
_entity_poly.type
_entity_poly.pdbx_seq_one_letter_code
_entity_poly.pdbx_strand_id
1 'polypeptide(L)'
;KPHPRKPNRRTQKMEGSDTVSLGNKHDVLKTVFGFDDFRRGQEQIVDHLLDGKNSLAVMPTGAGKSLTYQVPALVKGGLSLVVSPLVALMQDQVAALKLAGVNAASINSAQSREENVRIWRAVAAGEVPILYLAPERLMTDRMIAALRKISLSLIAIDEAHCISQWGASFRPEYDALSQLRTSFPDTPIAAVTATADEPTRQDIVKKIFGGTAEV
;
A
#
# COMPACT_ATOMS: atom_id res chain seq x y z
N LYS A 1 7.67 -16.49 -67.48
CA LYS A 1 8.21 -16.81 -66.08
C LYS A 1 7.68 -15.76 -65.11
N PRO A 2 6.88 -16.11 -64.12
CA PRO A 2 6.38 -15.14 -63.15
C PRO A 2 7.38 -14.99 -62.01
N HIS A 3 7.57 -13.74 -61.59
CA HIS A 3 8.35 -13.36 -60.38
C HIS A 3 7.62 -13.71 -59.10
N PRO A 4 8.31 -14.17 -58.06
CA PRO A 4 7.70 -14.45 -56.75
C PRO A 4 7.47 -13.15 -55.96
N ARG A 5 6.24 -13.01 -55.42
CA ARG A 5 5.84 -11.93 -54.52
C ARG A 5 6.55 -12.10 -53.17
N LYS A 6 7.16 -11.00 -52.68
CA LYS A 6 7.72 -10.91 -51.33
C LYS A 6 6.60 -10.95 -50.29
N PRO A 7 6.78 -11.63 -49.15
CA PRO A 7 5.80 -11.62 -48.09
C PRO A 7 5.77 -10.28 -47.35
N ASN A 8 4.56 -9.82 -47.10
CA ASN A 8 4.21 -8.59 -46.38
C ASN A 8 4.63 -8.73 -44.92
N ARG A 9 5.54 -7.89 -44.44
CA ARG A 9 5.87 -7.74 -43.02
C ARG A 9 4.67 -7.09 -42.34
N ARG A 10 3.83 -7.88 -41.73
CA ARG A 10 2.90 -7.40 -40.70
C ARG A 10 3.74 -6.88 -39.54
N THR A 11 3.68 -5.60 -39.31
CA THR A 11 4.06 -4.92 -38.07
C THR A 11 3.25 -5.54 -36.95
N GLN A 12 3.89 -6.38 -36.13
CA GLN A 12 3.35 -6.75 -34.83
C GLN A 12 3.43 -5.49 -33.97
N LYS A 13 2.26 -4.96 -33.71
CA LYS A 13 2.02 -3.97 -32.65
C LYS A 13 2.38 -4.64 -31.33
N MET A 14 3.43 -4.19 -30.69
CA MET A 14 3.72 -4.56 -29.30
C MET A 14 2.62 -3.94 -28.44
N GLU A 15 1.65 -4.74 -28.09
CA GLU A 15 0.64 -4.40 -27.10
C GLU A 15 1.24 -4.62 -25.70
N GLY A 16 1.14 -3.56 -24.91
CA GLY A 16 0.88 -3.57 -23.49
C GLY A 16 1.89 -4.26 -22.58
N SER A 17 2.46 -3.45 -21.69
CA SER A 17 3.11 -3.88 -20.47
C SER A 17 2.34 -5.03 -19.81
N ASP A 18 2.90 -6.23 -19.88
CA ASP A 18 2.50 -7.34 -19.03
C ASP A 18 2.82 -6.97 -17.59
N THR A 19 1.84 -6.42 -16.90
CA THR A 19 1.82 -6.45 -15.43
C THR A 19 1.74 -7.93 -15.07
N VAL A 20 2.86 -8.48 -14.64
CA VAL A 20 2.92 -9.85 -14.13
C VAL A 20 2.00 -9.90 -12.93
N SER A 21 0.80 -10.47 -13.12
CA SER A 21 -0.08 -10.80 -12.02
C SER A 21 0.60 -11.88 -11.18
N LEU A 22 0.91 -11.57 -9.93
CA LEU A 22 1.53 -12.51 -8.99
C LEU A 22 0.58 -13.64 -8.58
N GLY A 23 -0.63 -13.72 -9.18
CA GLY A 23 -1.64 -14.71 -8.86
C GLY A 23 -2.68 -14.20 -7.84
N ASN A 24 -3.44 -15.13 -7.28
CA ASN A 24 -4.44 -14.81 -6.27
C ASN A 24 -3.80 -14.63 -4.87
N LYS A 25 -4.62 -14.28 -3.87
CA LYS A 25 -4.15 -14.04 -2.49
C LYS A 25 -3.39 -15.23 -1.88
N HIS A 26 -3.80 -16.47 -2.16
CA HIS A 26 -3.12 -17.66 -1.64
C HIS A 26 -1.79 -17.91 -2.33
N ASP A 27 -1.71 -17.67 -3.63
CA ASP A 27 -0.45 -17.77 -4.38
C ASP A 27 0.57 -16.75 -3.86
N VAL A 28 0.18 -15.51 -3.64
CA VAL A 28 1.02 -14.45 -3.07
C VAL A 28 1.47 -14.81 -1.67
N LEU A 29 0.53 -15.25 -0.81
CA LEU A 29 0.85 -15.65 0.56
C LEU A 29 1.92 -16.73 0.60
N LYS A 30 1.82 -17.73 -0.27
CA LYS A 30 2.74 -18.85 -0.33
C LYS A 30 4.06 -18.50 -1.01
N THR A 31 4.02 -17.93 -2.19
CA THR A 31 5.22 -17.69 -3.02
C THR A 31 6.06 -16.53 -2.54
N VAL A 32 5.44 -15.46 -2.03
CA VAL A 32 6.16 -14.27 -1.55
C VAL A 32 6.48 -14.37 -0.07
N PHE A 33 5.51 -14.76 0.76
CA PHE A 33 5.65 -14.72 2.22
C PHE A 33 5.95 -16.09 2.85
N GLY A 34 5.82 -17.18 2.10
CA GLY A 34 6.16 -18.52 2.56
C GLY A 34 5.17 -19.16 3.53
N PHE A 35 3.93 -18.69 3.56
CA PHE A 35 2.87 -19.24 4.40
C PHE A 35 1.86 -20.00 3.55
N ASP A 36 1.45 -21.18 4.04
CA ASP A 36 0.45 -22.01 3.36
C ASP A 36 -0.96 -21.47 3.56
N ASP A 37 -1.26 -20.95 4.75
CA ASP A 37 -2.59 -20.49 5.13
C ASP A 37 -2.56 -19.14 5.85
N PHE A 38 -3.64 -18.36 5.70
CA PHE A 38 -3.87 -17.18 6.50
C PHE A 38 -4.17 -17.54 7.95
N ARG A 39 -3.72 -16.69 8.88
CA ARG A 39 -4.14 -16.77 10.28
C ARG A 39 -5.55 -16.22 10.41
N ARG A 40 -6.21 -16.62 11.51
CA ARG A 40 -7.57 -16.15 11.83
C ARG A 40 -7.67 -14.62 11.73
N GLY A 41 -8.65 -14.15 10.98
CA GLY A 41 -8.95 -12.74 10.77
C GLY A 41 -8.18 -12.08 9.63
N GLN A 42 -7.03 -12.61 9.20
CA GLN A 42 -6.26 -12.02 8.11
C GLN A 42 -6.99 -12.08 6.76
N GLU A 43 -7.50 -13.25 6.41
CA GLU A 43 -8.13 -13.47 5.10
C GLU A 43 -9.36 -12.58 4.87
N GLN A 44 -10.16 -12.39 5.91
CA GLN A 44 -11.33 -11.52 5.84
C GLN A 44 -10.96 -10.08 5.50
N ILE A 45 -9.90 -9.54 6.12
CA ILE A 45 -9.40 -8.19 5.84
C ILE A 45 -8.86 -8.12 4.41
N VAL A 46 -8.09 -9.10 3.99
CA VAL A 46 -7.57 -9.20 2.62
C VAL A 46 -8.71 -9.17 1.60
N ASP A 47 -9.76 -9.95 1.82
CA ASP A 47 -10.93 -10.00 0.94
C ASP A 47 -11.67 -8.66 0.88
N HIS A 48 -11.87 -7.98 2.00
CA HIS A 48 -12.48 -6.65 2.02
C HIS A 48 -11.69 -5.65 1.17
N LEU A 49 -10.37 -5.64 1.31
CA LEU A 49 -9.51 -4.74 0.55
C LEU A 49 -9.47 -5.10 -0.95
N LEU A 50 -9.47 -6.39 -1.30
CA LEU A 50 -9.57 -6.83 -2.69
C LEU A 50 -10.91 -6.45 -3.32
N ASP A 51 -11.99 -6.43 -2.54
CA ASP A 51 -13.31 -5.98 -2.96
C ASP A 51 -13.45 -4.43 -3.02
N GLY A 52 -12.39 -3.70 -2.72
CA GLY A 52 -12.39 -2.24 -2.74
C GLY A 52 -13.02 -1.59 -1.51
N LYS A 53 -13.21 -2.34 -0.43
CA LYS A 53 -13.77 -1.84 0.83
C LYS A 53 -12.69 -1.33 1.77
N ASN A 54 -13.02 -0.32 2.55
CA ASN A 54 -12.18 0.16 3.65
C ASN A 54 -12.24 -0.82 4.82
N SER A 55 -11.12 -1.00 5.51
CA SER A 55 -11.04 -1.90 6.66
C SER A 55 -10.23 -1.31 7.80
N LEU A 56 -10.69 -1.54 9.02
CA LEU A 56 -9.91 -1.35 10.25
C LEU A 56 -9.58 -2.72 10.83
N ALA A 57 -8.29 -3.03 10.93
CA ALA A 57 -7.80 -4.26 11.54
C ALA A 57 -7.16 -3.97 12.89
N VAL A 58 -7.74 -4.51 13.95
CA VAL A 58 -7.16 -4.47 15.31
C VAL A 58 -6.65 -5.87 15.63
N MET A 59 -5.33 -6.05 15.53
CA MET A 59 -4.68 -7.34 15.70
C MET A 59 -3.48 -7.22 16.62
N PRO A 60 -3.29 -8.14 17.57
CA PRO A 60 -2.16 -8.09 18.50
C PRO A 60 -0.82 -8.16 17.76
N THR A 61 0.23 -7.65 18.39
CA THR A 61 1.61 -7.72 17.90
C THR A 61 1.98 -9.18 17.58
N GLY A 62 2.64 -9.40 16.44
CA GLY A 62 3.02 -10.75 15.98
C GLY A 62 1.91 -11.53 15.28
N ALA A 63 0.71 -10.98 15.13
CA ALA A 63 -0.40 -11.63 14.42
C ALA A 63 -0.33 -11.47 12.89
N GLY A 64 0.74 -10.86 12.35
CA GLY A 64 0.90 -10.67 10.92
C GLY A 64 0.03 -9.54 10.34
N LYS A 65 -0.08 -8.43 11.04
CA LYS A 65 -0.85 -7.25 10.59
C LYS A 65 -0.43 -6.75 9.21
N SER A 66 0.87 -6.69 8.96
CA SER A 66 1.40 -6.20 7.69
C SER A 66 0.97 -7.05 6.49
N LEU A 67 0.79 -8.36 6.65
CA LEU A 67 0.30 -9.23 5.59
C LEU A 67 -1.10 -8.85 5.12
N THR A 68 -1.93 -8.31 6.00
CA THR A 68 -3.32 -7.94 5.69
C THR A 68 -3.43 -6.85 4.63
N TYR A 69 -2.42 -6.00 4.47
CA TYR A 69 -2.35 -5.00 3.40
C TYR A 69 -1.28 -5.31 2.34
N GLN A 70 -0.20 -6.01 2.69
CA GLN A 70 0.85 -6.36 1.73
C GLN A 70 0.35 -7.39 0.70
N VAL A 71 -0.40 -8.39 1.11
CA VAL A 71 -0.96 -9.39 0.19
C VAL A 71 -1.91 -8.74 -0.81
N PRO A 72 -2.95 -7.99 -0.41
CA PRO A 72 -3.82 -7.36 -1.40
C PRO A 72 -3.10 -6.32 -2.26
N ALA A 73 -2.11 -5.62 -1.74
CA ALA A 73 -1.28 -4.70 -2.52
C ALA A 73 -0.63 -5.40 -3.72
N LEU A 74 -0.05 -6.58 -3.50
CA LEU A 74 0.62 -7.36 -4.53
C LEU A 74 -0.37 -8.05 -5.48
N VAL A 75 -1.52 -8.48 -4.99
CA VAL A 75 -2.58 -9.07 -5.83
C VAL A 75 -3.20 -8.04 -6.77
N LYS A 76 -3.48 -6.83 -6.27
CA LYS A 76 -4.11 -5.75 -7.07
C LYS A 76 -3.16 -5.19 -8.12
N GLY A 77 -1.87 -5.23 -7.89
CA GLY A 77 -0.87 -4.55 -8.73
C GLY A 77 -0.91 -3.03 -8.59
N GLY A 78 -0.22 -2.32 -9.46
CA GLY A 78 -0.08 -0.87 -9.35
C GLY A 78 0.73 -0.44 -8.13
N LEU A 79 0.54 0.80 -7.68
CA LEU A 79 1.22 1.35 -6.51
C LEU A 79 0.31 1.28 -5.27
N SER A 80 0.81 0.71 -4.19
CA SER A 80 0.21 0.81 -2.86
C SER A 80 1.09 1.66 -1.95
N LEU A 81 0.47 2.52 -1.17
CA LEU A 81 1.14 3.37 -0.18
C LEU A 81 0.98 2.77 1.21
N VAL A 82 2.01 2.86 2.02
CA VAL A 82 1.96 2.53 3.45
C VAL A 82 2.45 3.73 4.25
N VAL A 83 1.57 4.25 5.09
CA VAL A 83 1.91 5.32 6.04
C VAL A 83 2.40 4.69 7.33
N SER A 84 3.56 5.09 7.79
CA SER A 84 4.17 4.62 9.03
C SER A 84 4.75 5.78 9.83
N PRO A 85 4.70 5.74 11.18
CA PRO A 85 5.12 6.86 12.00
C PRO A 85 6.64 6.93 12.22
N LEU A 86 7.36 5.85 11.99
CA LEU A 86 8.78 5.72 12.34
C LEU A 86 9.60 5.23 11.16
N VAL A 87 10.69 5.94 10.87
CA VAL A 87 11.64 5.59 9.80
C VAL A 87 12.23 4.20 9.99
N ALA A 88 12.59 3.83 11.23
CA ALA A 88 13.13 2.50 11.52
C ALA A 88 12.17 1.37 11.16
N LEU A 89 10.88 1.53 11.47
CA LEU A 89 9.85 0.56 11.07
C LEU A 89 9.70 0.46 9.54
N MET A 90 9.75 1.58 8.84
CA MET A 90 9.72 1.58 7.37
C MET A 90 10.90 0.81 6.80
N GLN A 91 12.10 1.06 7.31
CA GLN A 91 13.32 0.40 6.85
C GLN A 91 13.26 -1.11 7.07
N ASP A 92 12.79 -1.56 8.22
CA ASP A 92 12.63 -2.98 8.54
C ASP A 92 11.62 -3.66 7.62
N GLN A 93 10.48 -3.02 7.38
CA GLN A 93 9.43 -3.53 6.48
C GLN A 93 9.93 -3.61 5.03
N VAL A 94 10.58 -2.57 4.55
CA VAL A 94 11.15 -2.54 3.19
C VAL A 94 12.21 -3.62 3.02
N ALA A 95 13.11 -3.78 4.00
CA ALA A 95 14.14 -4.82 3.96
C ALA A 95 13.53 -6.22 3.91
N ALA A 96 12.52 -6.51 4.72
CA ALA A 96 11.82 -7.79 4.71
C ALA A 96 11.14 -8.07 3.37
N LEU A 97 10.48 -7.08 2.77
CA LEU A 97 9.86 -7.21 1.45
C LEU A 97 10.89 -7.45 0.34
N LYS A 98 12.02 -6.76 0.37
CA LYS A 98 13.09 -6.99 -0.59
C LYS A 98 13.68 -8.39 -0.49
N LEU A 99 13.86 -8.92 0.72
CA LEU A 99 14.27 -10.30 0.94
C LEU A 99 13.27 -11.31 0.38
N ALA A 100 11.99 -10.96 0.37
CA ALA A 100 10.92 -11.77 -0.23
C ALA A 100 10.81 -11.59 -1.75
N GLY A 101 11.67 -10.79 -2.38
CA GLY A 101 11.67 -10.55 -3.82
C GLY A 101 10.74 -9.41 -4.28
N VAL A 102 10.21 -8.62 -3.36
CA VAL A 102 9.35 -7.47 -3.67
C VAL A 102 10.18 -6.19 -3.72
N ASN A 103 10.07 -5.43 -4.81
CA ASN A 103 10.79 -4.16 -4.97
C ASN A 103 10.10 -3.01 -4.19
N ALA A 104 10.00 -3.15 -2.88
CA ALA A 104 9.49 -2.10 -2.00
C ALA A 104 10.53 -1.00 -1.80
N ALA A 105 10.04 0.20 -1.49
CA ALA A 105 10.90 1.35 -1.20
C ALA A 105 10.29 2.24 -0.13
N SER A 106 11.08 3.11 0.45
CA SER A 106 10.61 4.19 1.32
C SER A 106 11.23 5.53 0.93
N ILE A 107 10.48 6.59 1.09
CA ILE A 107 10.97 7.97 0.99
C ILE A 107 10.90 8.56 2.40
N ASN A 108 12.05 8.92 2.96
CA ASN A 108 12.13 9.40 4.33
C ASN A 108 13.31 10.36 4.54
N SER A 109 13.32 11.00 5.71
CA SER A 109 14.33 12.01 6.07
C SER A 109 15.72 11.45 6.41
N ALA A 110 15.84 10.14 6.65
CA ALA A 110 17.13 9.50 6.89
C ALA A 110 17.93 9.22 5.61
N GLN A 111 17.30 9.36 4.46
CA GLN A 111 17.91 9.19 3.14
C GLN A 111 18.32 10.55 2.56
N SER A 112 19.33 10.55 1.68
CA SER A 112 19.71 11.75 0.94
C SER A 112 18.60 12.20 -0.02
N ARG A 113 18.65 13.46 -0.41
CA ARG A 113 17.72 13.99 -1.42
C ARG A 113 17.84 13.24 -2.74
N GLU A 114 19.05 12.93 -3.16
CA GLU A 114 19.35 12.19 -4.39
C GLU A 114 18.71 10.80 -4.36
N GLU A 115 18.82 10.10 -3.24
CA GLU A 115 18.21 8.79 -3.05
C GLU A 115 16.68 8.88 -3.10
N ASN A 116 16.09 9.84 -2.41
CA ASN A 116 14.63 10.05 -2.45
C ASN A 116 14.14 10.39 -3.87
N VAL A 117 14.88 11.17 -4.63
CA VAL A 117 14.55 11.48 -6.04
C VAL A 117 14.65 10.24 -6.91
N ARG A 118 15.70 9.43 -6.72
CA ARG A 118 15.89 8.17 -7.45
C ARG A 118 14.72 7.21 -7.20
N ILE A 119 14.31 7.06 -5.95
CA ILE A 119 13.16 6.22 -5.57
C ILE A 119 11.88 6.76 -6.19
N TRP A 120 11.66 8.06 -6.12
CA TRP A 120 10.47 8.65 -6.73
C TRP A 120 10.39 8.41 -8.24
N ARG A 121 11.50 8.50 -8.94
CA ARG A 121 11.56 8.17 -10.38
C ARG A 121 11.17 6.71 -10.65
N ALA A 122 11.64 5.79 -9.82
CA ALA A 122 11.25 4.37 -9.93
C ALA A 122 9.75 4.17 -9.65
N VAL A 123 9.20 4.88 -8.66
CA VAL A 123 7.75 4.87 -8.38
C VAL A 123 6.95 5.39 -9.58
N ALA A 124 7.36 6.52 -10.14
CA ALA A 124 6.69 7.12 -11.30
C ALA A 124 6.80 6.23 -12.55
N ALA A 125 7.86 5.46 -12.68
CA ALA A 125 8.05 4.48 -13.76
C ALA A 125 7.27 3.17 -13.57
N GLY A 126 6.55 3.00 -12.44
CA GLY A 126 5.78 1.79 -12.15
C GLY A 126 6.62 0.60 -11.66
N GLU A 127 7.84 0.84 -11.22
CA GLU A 127 8.78 -0.20 -10.79
C GLU A 127 8.65 -0.59 -9.31
N VAL A 128 7.91 0.20 -8.53
CA VAL A 128 7.75 0.03 -7.09
C VAL A 128 6.29 -0.31 -6.76
N PRO A 129 5.99 -1.53 -6.32
CA PRO A 129 4.62 -1.92 -5.97
C PRO A 129 4.16 -1.40 -4.61
N ILE A 130 5.08 -1.19 -3.66
CA ILE A 130 4.77 -0.73 -2.30
C ILE A 130 5.76 0.37 -1.90
N LEU A 131 5.22 1.55 -1.58
CA LEU A 131 5.99 2.71 -1.12
C LEU A 131 5.60 3.08 0.30
N TYR A 132 6.58 3.13 1.19
CA TYR A 132 6.43 3.57 2.57
C TYR A 132 6.73 5.06 2.70
N LEU A 133 5.85 5.79 3.36
CA LEU A 133 5.94 7.24 3.58
C LEU A 133 5.57 7.60 5.02
N ALA A 134 6.21 8.64 5.55
CA ALA A 134 5.72 9.31 6.75
C ALA A 134 4.50 10.19 6.41
N PRO A 135 3.57 10.42 7.36
CA PRO A 135 2.38 11.20 7.09
C PRO A 135 2.66 12.64 6.64
N GLU A 136 3.65 13.30 7.20
CA GLU A 136 4.04 14.66 6.82
C GLU A 136 4.61 14.75 5.41
N ARG A 137 5.20 13.67 4.89
CA ARG A 137 5.65 13.59 3.50
C ARG A 137 4.53 13.35 2.52
N LEU A 138 3.60 12.46 2.90
CA LEU A 138 2.44 12.13 2.07
C LEU A 138 1.50 13.32 1.92
N MET A 139 1.23 14.02 3.02
CA MET A 139 0.17 15.04 3.09
C MET A 139 0.65 16.44 2.67
N THR A 140 1.57 16.53 1.72
CA THR A 140 1.92 17.77 1.03
C THR A 140 1.11 17.89 -0.27
N ASP A 141 0.74 19.12 -0.64
CA ASP A 141 0.01 19.36 -1.89
C ASP A 141 0.76 18.81 -3.11
N ARG A 142 2.08 18.96 -3.11
CA ARG A 142 2.94 18.45 -4.18
C ARG A 142 2.89 16.94 -4.30
N MET A 143 2.99 16.22 -3.17
CA MET A 143 2.96 14.76 -3.17
C MET A 143 1.58 14.24 -3.58
N ILE A 144 0.51 14.81 -3.03
CA ILE A 144 -0.87 14.46 -3.39
C ILE A 144 -1.10 14.66 -4.89
N ALA A 145 -0.68 15.81 -5.45
CA ALA A 145 -0.83 16.08 -6.87
C ALA A 145 -0.04 15.09 -7.75
N ALA A 146 1.17 14.73 -7.32
CA ALA A 146 2.00 13.74 -8.02
C ALA A 146 1.37 12.33 -7.98
N LEU A 147 0.86 11.91 -6.83
CA LEU A 147 0.22 10.61 -6.64
C LEU A 147 -1.11 10.48 -7.39
N ARG A 148 -1.86 11.56 -7.56
CA ARG A 148 -3.10 11.56 -8.37
C ARG A 148 -2.86 11.21 -9.85
N LYS A 149 -1.64 11.38 -10.34
CA LYS A 149 -1.25 11.00 -11.72
C LYS A 149 -0.90 9.51 -11.84
N ILE A 150 -0.81 8.82 -10.73
CA ILE A 150 -0.48 7.40 -10.65
C ILE A 150 -1.72 6.64 -10.19
N SER A 151 -1.93 5.44 -10.73
CA SER A 151 -3.00 4.58 -10.25
C SER A 151 -2.64 3.97 -8.90
N LEU A 152 -3.29 4.46 -7.83
CA LEU A 152 -3.16 3.89 -6.49
C LEU A 152 -4.12 2.72 -6.31
N SER A 153 -3.60 1.59 -5.88
CA SER A 153 -4.38 0.39 -5.62
C SER A 153 -4.91 0.32 -4.19
N LEU A 154 -4.12 0.83 -3.25
CA LEU A 154 -4.38 0.69 -1.82
C LEU A 154 -3.60 1.75 -1.04
N ILE A 155 -4.18 2.25 0.04
CA ILE A 155 -3.48 3.03 1.06
C ILE A 155 -3.61 2.30 2.38
N ALA A 156 -2.48 1.94 3.00
CA ALA A 156 -2.45 1.38 4.34
C ALA A 156 -1.94 2.43 5.34
N ILE A 157 -2.61 2.52 6.47
CA ILE A 157 -2.20 3.37 7.58
C ILE A 157 -1.80 2.44 8.72
N ASP A 158 -0.50 2.26 8.89
CA ASP A 158 0.04 1.48 10.00
C ASP A 158 0.06 2.32 11.29
N GLU A 159 -0.01 1.64 12.43
CA GLU A 159 -0.13 2.31 13.72
C GLU A 159 -1.28 3.34 13.76
N ALA A 160 -2.43 2.97 13.21
CA ALA A 160 -3.57 3.87 13.01
C ALA A 160 -4.09 4.51 14.31
N HIS A 161 -3.83 3.89 15.47
CA HIS A 161 -4.15 4.48 16.79
C HIS A 161 -3.49 5.85 17.03
N CYS A 162 -2.41 6.17 16.30
CA CYS A 162 -1.72 7.46 16.41
C CYS A 162 -2.59 8.65 15.97
N ILE A 163 -3.69 8.43 15.26
CA ILE A 163 -4.62 9.51 14.87
C ILE A 163 -5.53 9.95 16.01
N SER A 164 -5.68 9.12 17.05
CA SER A 164 -6.62 9.39 18.13
C SER A 164 -6.00 10.20 19.26
N GLN A 165 -6.65 11.30 19.60
CA GLN A 165 -6.30 12.11 20.75
C GLN A 165 -6.60 11.43 22.08
N TRP A 166 -7.41 10.38 22.09
CA TRP A 166 -7.74 9.58 23.26
C TRP A 166 -6.65 8.58 23.63
N GLY A 167 -5.74 8.29 22.73
CA GLY A 167 -4.65 7.37 22.93
C GLY A 167 -3.36 8.04 23.43
N ALA A 168 -2.56 7.31 24.22
CA ALA A 168 -1.28 7.78 24.74
C ALA A 168 -0.21 8.00 23.62
N SER A 169 -0.43 7.42 22.45
CA SER A 169 0.50 7.47 21.31
C SER A 169 0.07 8.48 20.23
N PHE A 170 -0.81 9.41 20.57
CA PHE A 170 -1.27 10.43 19.62
C PHE A 170 -0.11 11.17 18.96
N ARG A 171 -0.19 11.32 17.64
CA ARG A 171 0.76 12.07 16.83
C ARG A 171 0.02 13.10 15.98
N PRO A 172 0.29 14.40 16.15
CA PRO A 172 -0.39 15.47 15.39
C PRO A 172 -0.30 15.32 13.87
N GLU A 173 0.81 14.79 13.36
CA GLU A 173 1.02 14.55 11.94
C GLU A 173 0.07 13.49 11.34
N TYR A 174 -0.50 12.61 12.16
CA TYR A 174 -1.53 11.65 11.74
C TYR A 174 -2.89 12.30 11.48
N ASP A 175 -3.15 13.44 12.07
CA ASP A 175 -4.45 14.12 11.94
C ASP A 175 -4.75 14.53 10.49
N ALA A 176 -3.72 14.90 9.73
CA ALA A 176 -3.84 15.22 8.30
C ALA A 176 -4.30 14.02 7.44
N LEU A 177 -4.14 12.79 7.91
CA LEU A 177 -4.56 11.58 7.19
C LEU A 177 -6.08 11.49 7.02
N SER A 178 -6.85 12.26 7.80
CA SER A 178 -8.30 12.41 7.59
C SER A 178 -8.67 12.94 6.20
N GLN A 179 -7.73 13.59 5.51
CA GLN A 179 -7.90 14.13 4.15
C GLN A 179 -7.73 13.05 3.05
N LEU A 180 -7.17 11.89 3.36
CA LEU A 180 -6.89 10.85 2.35
C LEU A 180 -8.13 10.39 1.62
N ARG A 181 -9.23 10.20 2.31
CA ARG A 181 -10.50 9.80 1.71
C ARG A 181 -10.99 10.79 0.67
N THR A 182 -10.84 12.07 0.92
CA THR A 182 -11.23 13.14 -0.03
C THR A 182 -10.22 13.25 -1.18
N SER A 183 -8.94 13.08 -0.89
CA SER A 183 -7.87 13.17 -1.90
C SER A 183 -7.86 11.99 -2.87
N PHE A 184 -8.22 10.80 -2.38
CA PHE A 184 -8.24 9.53 -3.13
C PHE A 184 -9.54 8.77 -2.89
N PRO A 185 -10.69 9.27 -3.39
CA PRO A 185 -12.01 8.74 -3.05
C PRO A 185 -12.25 7.32 -3.56
N ASP A 186 -11.55 6.89 -4.59
CA ASP A 186 -11.70 5.57 -5.23
C ASP A 186 -10.69 4.52 -4.73
N THR A 187 -9.80 4.91 -3.82
CA THR A 187 -8.75 4.03 -3.31
C THR A 187 -9.15 3.47 -1.93
N PRO A 188 -9.19 2.14 -1.74
CA PRO A 188 -9.48 1.57 -0.44
C PRO A 188 -8.39 1.88 0.56
N ILE A 189 -8.78 2.13 1.81
CA ILE A 189 -7.89 2.43 2.91
C ILE A 189 -7.95 1.30 3.93
N ALA A 190 -6.77 0.76 4.26
CA ALA A 190 -6.58 -0.20 5.33
C ALA A 190 -5.94 0.51 6.52
N ALA A 191 -6.64 0.63 7.63
CA ALA A 191 -6.07 1.06 8.89
C ALA A 191 -5.75 -0.16 9.74
N VAL A 192 -4.52 -0.24 10.24
CA VAL A 192 -4.09 -1.37 11.08
C VAL A 192 -3.45 -0.87 12.36
N THR A 193 -3.73 -1.57 13.46
CA THR A 193 -3.15 -1.28 14.76
C THR A 193 -3.10 -2.53 15.65
N ALA A 194 -2.14 -2.58 16.56
CA ALA A 194 -2.07 -3.65 17.56
C ALA A 194 -3.03 -3.42 18.72
N THR A 195 -3.35 -2.17 19.02
CA THR A 195 -4.14 -1.79 20.19
C THR A 195 -5.09 -0.65 19.83
N ALA A 196 -6.37 -0.84 20.14
CA ALA A 196 -7.34 0.23 20.12
C ALA A 196 -8.49 -0.14 21.05
N ASP A 197 -8.69 0.66 22.10
CA ASP A 197 -9.91 0.61 22.89
C ASP A 197 -11.09 1.17 22.08
N GLU A 198 -12.29 1.05 22.62
CA GLU A 198 -13.50 1.47 21.90
C GLU A 198 -13.48 2.95 21.50
N PRO A 199 -13.13 3.91 22.38
CA PRO A 199 -13.03 5.32 21.97
C PRO A 199 -12.02 5.55 20.85
N THR A 200 -10.88 4.86 20.89
CA THR A 200 -9.85 4.95 19.84
C THR A 200 -10.34 4.38 18.53
N ARG A 201 -11.02 3.22 18.54
CA ARG A 201 -11.63 2.63 17.32
C ARG A 201 -12.64 3.56 16.66
N GLN A 202 -13.53 4.14 17.46
CA GLN A 202 -14.54 5.08 16.98
C GLN A 202 -13.88 6.32 16.37
N ASP A 203 -12.82 6.83 16.99
CA ASP A 203 -12.07 7.99 16.49
C ASP A 203 -11.37 7.68 15.16
N ILE A 204 -10.74 6.50 15.04
CA ILE A 204 -10.15 6.03 13.78
C ILE A 204 -11.21 5.95 12.67
N VAL A 205 -12.32 5.28 12.92
CA VAL A 205 -13.39 5.12 11.94
C VAL A 205 -13.96 6.47 11.51
N LYS A 206 -14.18 7.39 12.45
CA LYS A 206 -14.67 8.72 12.17
C LYS A 206 -13.68 9.53 11.33
N LYS A 207 -12.42 9.59 11.74
CA LYS A 207 -11.41 10.46 11.12
C LYS A 207 -10.92 9.94 9.78
N ILE A 208 -10.62 8.65 9.68
CA ILE A 208 -10.07 8.05 8.45
C ILE A 208 -11.19 7.70 7.47
N PHE A 209 -12.28 7.10 7.95
CA PHE A 209 -13.31 6.52 7.08
C PHE A 209 -14.62 7.33 7.02
N GLY A 210 -14.74 8.37 7.80
CA GLY A 210 -15.95 9.20 7.83
C GLY A 210 -17.17 8.54 8.46
N GLY A 211 -16.95 7.53 9.29
CA GLY A 211 -17.96 6.88 10.11
C GLY A 211 -18.30 5.44 9.72
N THR A 212 -17.81 4.92 8.59
CA THR A 212 -18.09 3.55 8.14
C THR A 212 -16.84 2.83 7.66
N ALA A 213 -16.57 1.66 8.23
CA ALA A 213 -15.54 0.72 7.78
C ALA A 213 -15.89 -0.71 8.22
N GLU A 214 -15.37 -1.69 7.52
CA GLU A 214 -15.35 -3.08 8.02
C GLU A 214 -14.28 -3.19 9.12
N VAL A 215 -14.61 -3.79 10.26
CA VAL A 215 -13.74 -3.92 11.45
C VAL A 215 -13.48 -5.38 11.78
#